data_2af3f24fb0bf8d1a12bc07fc00b1b824
#
_entry.id   2af3f24fb0bf8d1a12bc07fc00b1b824
#
_cell.length_a   1.000
_cell.length_b   1.000
_cell.length_c   1.000
_cell.angle_alpha   90.00
_cell.angle_beta   90.00
_cell.angle_gamma   90.00
#
_symmetry.space_group_name_H-M   'P 1'
#
loop_
_entity.id
_entity.type
_entity.pdbx_description
1 polymer ?
#
loop_
_entity_poly.entity_id
_entity_poly.type
_entity_poly.pdbx_seq_one_letter_code
_entity_poly.pdbx_strand_id
1 'polypeptide(L)'
;MNVRVAFAYRFAGVLAFLTLVGCASSEDPQRWVAQEKARKGAPLQPLPVVKTFETFLYKDQDLRDPFGLSAEEQEQSTNNGPHPDQNRTREPLESFPLDGLKMSGTIGLANKIEGLVRDADGVVHRIHIGNYLGQNYGRITAIGEDHIDLVELVPNGTGGWMERQASIALGDTKK
;
A
#
# COMPACT_ATOMS: atom_id res chain seq x y z
N MET A 1 -81.42 -54.67 -23.99
CA MET A 1 -79.94 -54.46 -24.01
C MET A 1 -79.66 -52.96 -23.94
N ASN A 2 -80.31 -52.12 -23.20
CA ASN A 2 -80.02 -50.67 -23.27
C ASN A 2 -80.12 -49.90 -21.93
N VAL A 3 -80.40 -50.55 -20.83
CA VAL A 3 -80.50 -49.87 -19.54
C VAL A 3 -79.09 -49.57 -18.92
N ARG A 4 -78.14 -50.49 -19.11
CA ARG A 4 -76.80 -50.37 -18.57
C ARG A 4 -75.97 -49.30 -19.30
N VAL A 5 -76.23 -49.13 -20.58
CA VAL A 5 -75.52 -48.12 -21.38
C VAL A 5 -76.05 -46.74 -21.07
N ALA A 6 -77.38 -46.58 -20.88
CA ALA A 6 -78.00 -45.31 -20.51
C ALA A 6 -77.57 -44.87 -19.09
N PHE A 7 -77.27 -45.77 -18.18
CA PHE A 7 -76.78 -45.51 -16.85
C PHE A 7 -75.34 -45.03 -16.85
N ALA A 8 -74.47 -45.66 -17.70
CA ALA A 8 -73.07 -45.25 -17.88
C ALA A 8 -72.98 -43.80 -18.45
N TYR A 9 -73.83 -43.45 -19.45
CA TYR A 9 -73.80 -42.09 -20.01
C TYR A 9 -74.27 -41.04 -19.00
N ARG A 10 -75.25 -41.37 -18.16
CA ARG A 10 -75.73 -40.46 -17.11
C ARG A 10 -74.64 -40.26 -16.02
N PHE A 11 -73.97 -41.31 -15.69
CA PHE A 11 -72.88 -41.23 -14.69
C PHE A 11 -71.66 -40.46 -15.23
N ALA A 12 -71.27 -40.70 -16.51
CA ALA A 12 -70.22 -39.95 -17.20
C ALA A 12 -70.62 -38.42 -17.32
N GLY A 13 -71.88 -38.12 -17.59
CA GLY A 13 -72.37 -36.74 -17.67
C GLY A 13 -72.27 -36.01 -16.33
N VAL A 14 -72.67 -36.68 -15.24
CA VAL A 14 -72.54 -36.10 -13.88
C VAL A 14 -71.05 -35.90 -13.46
N LEU A 15 -70.21 -36.85 -13.80
CA LEU A 15 -68.79 -36.74 -13.51
C LEU A 15 -68.12 -35.60 -14.30
N ALA A 16 -68.51 -35.42 -15.57
CA ALA A 16 -68.04 -34.32 -16.41
C ALA A 16 -68.53 -32.94 -15.92
N PHE A 17 -69.74 -32.91 -15.36
CA PHE A 17 -70.31 -31.65 -14.81
C PHE A 17 -69.63 -31.29 -13.48
N LEU A 18 -69.19 -32.26 -12.68
CA LEU A 18 -68.48 -32.00 -11.41
C LEU A 18 -67.06 -31.47 -11.64
N THR A 19 -66.44 -31.77 -12.78
CA THR A 19 -65.08 -31.24 -13.07
C THR A 19 -65.10 -29.79 -13.55
N LEU A 20 -66.22 -29.27 -14.03
CA LEU A 20 -66.33 -27.88 -14.49
C LEU A 20 -66.60 -26.85 -13.36
N VAL A 21 -66.95 -27.29 -12.18
CA VAL A 21 -67.25 -26.39 -11.05
C VAL A 21 -65.99 -26.02 -10.25
N GLY A 22 -64.82 -26.72 -10.49
CA GLY A 22 -63.61 -26.57 -9.73
C GLY A 22 -62.79 -25.31 -10.00
N CYS A 23 -63.11 -24.48 -10.98
CA CYS A 23 -62.31 -23.32 -11.35
C CYS A 23 -62.94 -21.94 -11.00
N ALA A 24 -63.85 -21.88 -10.06
CA ALA A 24 -64.62 -20.65 -9.80
C ALA A 24 -64.11 -19.83 -8.59
N SER A 25 -62.89 -19.98 -8.14
CA SER A 25 -62.38 -19.15 -7.06
C SER A 25 -60.96 -18.66 -7.35
N SER A 26 -60.72 -18.08 -8.52
CA SER A 26 -59.60 -17.19 -8.66
C SER A 26 -60.05 -15.79 -8.20
N GLU A 27 -59.66 -15.37 -7.03
CA GLU A 27 -59.81 -13.96 -6.65
C GLU A 27 -59.32 -13.11 -7.82
N ASP A 28 -60.19 -12.18 -8.25
CA ASP A 28 -59.88 -11.30 -9.38
C ASP A 28 -58.59 -10.56 -9.07
N PRO A 29 -57.50 -10.78 -9.85
CA PRO A 29 -56.23 -10.15 -9.61
C PRO A 29 -56.33 -8.62 -9.57
N GLN A 30 -57.29 -8.06 -10.26
CA GLN A 30 -57.53 -6.62 -10.25
C GLN A 30 -58.06 -6.14 -8.90
N ARG A 31 -58.90 -6.93 -8.23
CA ARG A 31 -59.35 -6.63 -6.87
C ARG A 31 -58.23 -6.70 -5.86
N TRP A 32 -57.36 -7.71 -5.96
CA TRP A 32 -56.22 -7.83 -5.10
C TRP A 32 -55.28 -6.62 -5.27
N VAL A 33 -54.96 -6.23 -6.50
CA VAL A 33 -54.14 -5.04 -6.78
C VAL A 33 -54.80 -3.76 -6.25
N ALA A 34 -56.10 -3.63 -6.40
CA ALA A 34 -56.84 -2.48 -5.88
C ALA A 34 -56.78 -2.42 -4.35
N GLN A 35 -56.95 -3.56 -3.68
CA GLN A 35 -56.83 -3.64 -2.21
C GLN A 35 -55.40 -3.33 -1.74
N GLU A 36 -54.38 -3.82 -2.43
CA GLU A 36 -53.01 -3.55 -2.06
C GLU A 36 -52.62 -2.09 -2.27
N LYS A 37 -53.11 -1.47 -3.35
CA LYS A 37 -52.96 -0.02 -3.58
C LYS A 37 -53.74 0.84 -2.58
N ALA A 38 -54.83 0.35 -2.07
CA ALA A 38 -55.64 1.06 -1.06
C ALA A 38 -55.05 0.94 0.36
N ARG A 39 -54.10 0.01 0.58
CA ARG A 39 -53.39 -0.08 1.85
C ARG A 39 -52.55 1.19 2.04
N LYS A 40 -52.94 2.00 2.98
CA LYS A 40 -52.09 3.11 3.42
C LYS A 40 -50.84 2.53 4.03
N GLY A 41 -49.68 2.89 3.48
CA GLY A 41 -48.41 2.51 4.07
C GLY A 41 -48.33 2.93 5.54
N ALA A 42 -47.55 2.20 6.31
CA ALA A 42 -47.31 2.61 7.68
C ALA A 42 -46.82 4.06 7.73
N PRO A 43 -47.24 4.87 8.69
CA PRO A 43 -46.77 6.23 8.82
C PRO A 43 -45.23 6.22 8.91
N LEU A 44 -44.60 7.02 8.05
CA LEU A 44 -43.13 7.16 8.06
C LEU A 44 -42.72 7.66 9.44
N GLN A 45 -41.71 7.01 10.00
CA GLN A 45 -41.09 7.50 11.25
C GLN A 45 -40.54 8.91 10.99
N PRO A 46 -40.72 9.85 11.93
CA PRO A 46 -40.13 11.17 11.80
C PRO A 46 -38.61 11.02 11.66
N LEU A 47 -38.03 11.78 10.74
CA LEU A 47 -36.58 11.80 10.53
C LEU A 47 -35.89 12.14 11.86
N PRO A 48 -34.77 11.49 12.18
CA PRO A 48 -34.01 11.83 13.36
C PRO A 48 -33.58 13.30 13.29
N VAL A 49 -33.76 14.00 14.40
CA VAL A 49 -33.33 15.40 14.52
C VAL A 49 -31.82 15.42 14.42
N VAL A 50 -31.29 15.97 13.36
CA VAL A 50 -29.84 16.20 13.20
C VAL A 50 -29.46 17.29 14.21
N LYS A 51 -28.71 16.92 15.25
CA LYS A 51 -28.11 17.89 16.15
C LYS A 51 -27.03 18.64 15.37
N THR A 52 -27.23 19.95 15.18
CA THR A 52 -26.18 20.82 14.67
C THR A 52 -25.09 20.93 15.74
N PHE A 53 -23.91 20.47 15.42
CA PHE A 53 -22.75 20.69 16.29
C PHE A 53 -22.27 22.13 16.08
N GLU A 54 -21.95 22.79 17.19
CA GLU A 54 -21.29 24.07 17.12
C GLU A 54 -19.94 23.89 16.43
N THR A 55 -19.65 24.71 15.43
CA THR A 55 -18.37 24.69 14.74
C THR A 55 -17.29 25.12 15.71
N PHE A 56 -16.38 24.21 16.03
CA PHE A 56 -15.21 24.54 16.84
C PHE A 56 -14.30 25.49 16.04
N LEU A 57 -14.11 26.68 16.56
CA LEU A 57 -13.15 27.64 16.03
C LEU A 57 -11.79 27.38 16.71
N TYR A 58 -10.86 26.84 15.93
CA TYR A 58 -9.48 26.71 16.37
C TYR A 58 -8.83 28.09 16.46
N LYS A 59 -8.44 28.48 17.68
CA LYS A 59 -7.86 29.83 17.97
C LYS A 59 -6.35 29.81 18.09
N ASP A 60 -5.76 28.62 18.10
CA ASP A 60 -4.34 28.40 18.38
C ASP A 60 -3.51 28.24 17.11
N GLN A 61 -4.07 28.62 15.94
CA GLN A 61 -3.39 28.55 14.65
C GLN A 61 -2.13 29.41 14.55
N ASP A 62 -2.06 30.45 15.39
CA ASP A 62 -0.90 31.38 15.46
C ASP A 62 0.14 30.92 16.51
N LEU A 63 -0.14 29.85 17.26
CA LEU A 63 0.83 29.26 18.16
C LEU A 63 1.84 28.41 17.39
N ARG A 64 2.97 28.17 18.02
CA ARG A 64 4.03 27.36 17.48
C ARG A 64 3.49 25.96 17.07
N ASP A 65 3.91 25.50 15.89
CA ASP A 65 3.66 24.12 15.44
C ASP A 65 4.24 23.13 16.46
N PRO A 66 3.40 22.27 17.08
CA PRO A 66 3.87 21.28 18.06
C PRO A 66 4.80 20.23 17.46
N PHE A 67 4.84 20.08 16.14
CA PHE A 67 5.73 19.18 15.40
C PHE A 67 6.91 19.91 14.77
N GLY A 68 6.96 21.24 14.87
CA GLY A 68 8.08 22.05 14.40
C GLY A 68 9.23 22.04 15.41
N LEU A 69 10.46 22.02 14.92
CA LEU A 69 11.66 22.11 15.74
C LEU A 69 11.70 23.42 16.51
N SER A 70 12.16 23.41 17.76
CA SER A 70 12.46 24.65 18.50
C SER A 70 13.66 25.37 17.87
N ALA A 71 13.73 26.68 18.05
CA ALA A 71 14.86 27.45 17.56
C ALA A 71 16.19 26.92 18.12
N GLU A 72 16.19 26.46 19.38
CA GLU A 72 17.36 25.85 20.05
C GLU A 72 17.74 24.49 19.44
N GLU A 73 16.75 23.65 19.06
CA GLU A 73 17.00 22.38 18.38
C GLU A 73 17.48 22.60 16.93
N GLN A 74 16.98 23.66 16.27
CA GLN A 74 17.47 24.04 14.93
C GLN A 74 18.92 24.52 14.96
N GLU A 75 19.32 25.31 15.94
CA GLU A 75 20.70 25.77 16.09
C GLU A 75 21.66 24.63 16.46
N GLN A 76 21.21 23.66 17.26
CA GLN A 76 22.01 22.48 17.59
C GLN A 76 22.17 21.50 16.42
N SER A 77 21.15 21.40 15.55
CA SER A 77 21.21 20.51 14.39
C SER A 77 22.08 21.04 13.26
N THR A 78 22.28 22.37 13.17
CA THR A 78 23.07 22.98 12.09
C THR A 78 24.57 23.05 12.39
N ASN A 79 25.01 22.96 13.65
CA ASN A 79 26.38 23.33 13.99
C ASN A 79 27.34 22.21 14.45
N ASN A 80 26.89 20.96 14.71
CA ASN A 80 27.75 19.96 15.34
C ASN A 80 27.65 18.54 14.77
N GLY A 81 26.99 18.31 13.64
CA GLY A 81 26.89 16.98 13.04
C GLY A 81 27.80 16.77 11.83
N PRO A 82 28.03 15.52 11.43
CA PRO A 82 28.70 15.22 10.18
C PRO A 82 27.87 15.80 9.02
N HIS A 83 28.54 16.49 8.10
CA HIS A 83 27.95 17.04 6.91
C HIS A 83 28.62 16.50 5.65
N PRO A 84 27.85 16.18 4.59
CA PRO A 84 28.46 15.82 3.32
C PRO A 84 29.15 17.04 2.70
N ASP A 85 30.35 16.83 2.18
CA ASP A 85 31.05 17.85 1.41
C ASP A 85 30.37 18.00 0.04
N GLN A 86 29.63 19.08 -0.12
CA GLN A 86 28.92 19.40 -1.37
C GLN A 86 29.83 20.01 -2.45
N ASN A 87 31.04 20.44 -2.09
CA ASN A 87 31.95 21.09 -3.03
C ASN A 87 32.86 20.10 -3.77
N ARG A 88 32.89 18.82 -3.39
CA ARG A 88 33.67 17.82 -4.07
C ARG A 88 32.95 17.31 -5.34
N THR A 89 33.77 16.90 -6.31
CA THR A 89 33.25 16.20 -7.49
C THR A 89 32.77 14.81 -7.08
N ARG A 90 31.57 14.45 -7.48
CA ARG A 90 31.02 13.11 -7.22
C ARG A 90 31.74 12.05 -8.05
N GLU A 91 31.96 10.90 -7.42
CA GLU A 91 32.51 9.73 -8.09
C GLU A 91 31.43 8.98 -8.87
N PRO A 92 31.79 8.21 -9.91
CA PRO A 92 30.81 7.52 -10.77
C PRO A 92 29.87 6.58 -10.00
N LEU A 93 30.39 5.89 -8.97
CA LEU A 93 29.63 4.95 -8.15
C LEU A 93 28.62 5.61 -7.19
N GLU A 94 28.67 6.90 -6.98
CA GLU A 94 27.67 7.64 -6.21
C GLU A 94 26.35 7.87 -6.98
N SER A 95 26.33 7.57 -8.26
CA SER A 95 25.09 7.63 -9.07
C SER A 95 24.18 6.43 -8.82
N PHE A 96 24.71 5.34 -8.30
CA PHE A 96 24.00 4.09 -8.07
C PHE A 96 23.59 3.95 -6.61
N PRO A 97 22.40 3.36 -6.33
CA PRO A 97 22.04 2.99 -4.96
C PRO A 97 22.96 1.88 -4.46
N LEU A 98 23.23 1.85 -3.15
CA LEU A 98 24.15 0.87 -2.55
C LEU A 98 23.71 -0.58 -2.84
N ASP A 99 22.43 -0.87 -2.84
CA ASP A 99 21.86 -2.20 -3.13
C ASP A 99 22.10 -2.66 -4.58
N GLY A 100 22.36 -1.73 -5.48
CA GLY A 100 22.70 -1.99 -6.89
C GLY A 100 24.19 -2.32 -7.09
N LEU A 101 25.01 -2.09 -6.10
CA LEU A 101 26.46 -2.30 -6.14
C LEU A 101 26.81 -3.66 -5.54
N LYS A 102 27.72 -4.40 -6.18
CA LYS A 102 28.16 -5.73 -5.71
C LYS A 102 29.68 -5.82 -5.75
N MET A 103 30.26 -6.27 -4.66
CA MET A 103 31.67 -6.59 -4.67
C MET A 103 31.92 -7.78 -5.59
N SER A 104 32.93 -7.67 -6.46
CA SER A 104 33.36 -8.73 -7.38
C SER A 104 34.66 -9.39 -6.96
N GLY A 105 35.36 -8.80 -6.03
CA GLY A 105 36.64 -9.30 -5.50
C GLY A 105 37.58 -8.19 -5.12
N THR A 106 38.81 -8.56 -4.85
CA THR A 106 39.90 -7.65 -4.54
C THR A 106 41.05 -7.85 -5.49
N ILE A 107 41.85 -6.82 -5.67
CA ILE A 107 43.09 -6.86 -6.45
C ILE A 107 44.19 -6.16 -5.65
N GLY A 108 45.41 -6.70 -5.66
CA GLY A 108 46.53 -6.07 -4.99
C GLY A 108 47.40 -7.03 -4.21
N LEU A 109 48.42 -6.49 -3.55
CA LEU A 109 49.37 -7.21 -2.72
C LEU A 109 49.38 -6.60 -1.31
N ALA A 110 49.33 -7.46 -0.31
CA ALA A 110 49.45 -7.25 1.13
C ALA A 110 49.10 -5.84 1.68
N ASN A 111 49.77 -4.79 1.25
CA ASN A 111 49.62 -3.43 1.79
C ASN A 111 48.86 -2.46 0.86
N LYS A 112 48.42 -2.92 -0.32
CA LYS A 112 47.62 -2.13 -1.28
C LYS A 112 46.53 -3.01 -1.86
N ILE A 113 45.51 -3.26 -1.06
CA ILE A 113 44.33 -3.97 -1.51
C ILE A 113 43.33 -2.93 -2.04
N GLU A 114 42.89 -3.15 -3.26
CA GLU A 114 41.82 -2.38 -3.93
C GLU A 114 40.62 -3.27 -4.11
N GLY A 115 39.42 -2.72 -3.96
CA GLY A 115 38.17 -3.42 -4.20
C GLY A 115 37.74 -3.32 -5.66
N LEU A 116 37.09 -4.35 -6.12
CA LEU A 116 36.40 -4.37 -7.41
C LEU A 116 34.88 -4.39 -7.14
N VAL A 117 34.21 -3.36 -7.55
CA VAL A 117 32.75 -3.22 -7.40
C VAL A 117 32.11 -3.18 -8.77
N ARG A 118 31.08 -4.00 -8.95
CA ARG A 118 30.25 -4.03 -10.15
C ARG A 118 29.00 -3.19 -9.92
N ASP A 119 28.73 -2.29 -10.83
CA ASP A 119 27.51 -1.49 -10.83
C ASP A 119 26.31 -2.26 -11.45
N ALA A 120 25.14 -1.61 -11.47
CA ALA A 120 23.92 -2.18 -12.04
C ALA A 120 23.98 -2.38 -13.56
N ASP A 121 24.87 -1.64 -14.24
CA ASP A 121 25.08 -1.73 -15.70
C ASP A 121 26.08 -2.84 -16.05
N GLY A 122 26.66 -3.49 -15.03
CA GLY A 122 27.62 -4.59 -15.20
C GLY A 122 29.07 -4.15 -15.34
N VAL A 123 29.35 -2.84 -15.24
CA VAL A 123 30.71 -2.31 -15.31
C VAL A 123 31.44 -2.54 -13.97
N VAL A 124 32.71 -2.96 -14.04
CA VAL A 124 33.52 -3.17 -12.86
C VAL A 124 34.43 -1.98 -12.63
N HIS A 125 34.31 -1.38 -11.46
CA HIS A 125 35.07 -0.24 -11.02
C HIS A 125 36.13 -0.66 -9.98
N ARG A 126 37.31 -0.06 -10.06
CA ARG A 126 38.34 -0.21 -9.05
C ARG A 126 38.18 0.89 -8.00
N ILE A 127 38.17 0.50 -6.74
CA ILE A 127 37.96 1.40 -5.62
C ILE A 127 39.04 1.25 -4.56
N HIS A 128 39.25 2.33 -3.80
CA HIS A 128 40.22 2.42 -2.74
C HIS A 128 39.56 2.84 -1.42
N ILE A 129 40.25 2.62 -0.31
CA ILE A 129 39.82 3.21 0.97
C ILE A 129 39.78 4.73 0.83
N GLY A 130 38.70 5.34 1.27
CA GLY A 130 38.46 6.78 1.17
C GLY A 130 37.68 7.22 -0.06
N ASN A 131 37.47 6.36 -1.09
CA ASN A 131 36.56 6.62 -2.19
C ASN A 131 35.11 6.64 -1.72
N TYR A 132 34.26 7.22 -2.55
CA TYR A 132 32.82 7.35 -2.27
C TYR A 132 31.99 6.48 -3.22
N LEU A 133 30.91 5.90 -2.68
CA LEU A 133 29.96 5.11 -3.44
C LEU A 133 28.57 5.16 -2.79
N GLY A 134 27.56 4.87 -3.59
CA GLY A 134 26.19 4.95 -3.12
C GLY A 134 25.63 6.39 -3.08
N GLN A 135 24.32 6.54 -3.12
CA GLN A 135 23.65 7.84 -3.19
C GLN A 135 23.73 8.65 -1.88
N ASN A 136 24.07 7.98 -0.78
CA ASN A 136 24.11 8.54 0.57
C ASN A 136 25.53 8.93 1.02
N TYR A 137 26.37 9.38 0.11
CA TYR A 137 27.74 9.80 0.42
C TYR A 137 28.56 8.71 1.14
N GLY A 138 28.38 7.45 0.78
CA GLY A 138 29.03 6.31 1.43
C GLY A 138 30.55 6.35 1.24
N ARG A 139 31.32 6.62 2.30
CA ARG A 139 32.78 6.64 2.30
C ARG A 139 33.32 5.28 2.70
N ILE A 140 34.19 4.71 1.89
CA ILE A 140 34.85 3.43 2.16
C ILE A 140 35.83 3.58 3.31
N THR A 141 35.67 2.75 4.34
CA THR A 141 36.52 2.70 5.53
C THR A 141 37.45 1.51 5.54
N ALA A 142 37.02 0.36 5.04
CA ALA A 142 37.85 -0.84 4.94
C ALA A 142 37.45 -1.68 3.71
N ILE A 143 38.42 -2.43 3.20
CA ILE A 143 38.25 -3.40 2.12
C ILE A 143 38.77 -4.75 2.64
N GLY A 144 37.82 -5.67 2.86
CA GLY A 144 38.08 -7.06 3.23
C GLY A 144 38.11 -7.97 2.00
N GLU A 145 38.36 -9.26 2.22
CA GLU A 145 38.39 -10.27 1.16
C GLU A 145 36.98 -10.57 0.62
N ASP A 146 35.96 -10.48 1.47
CA ASP A 146 34.57 -10.85 1.22
C ASP A 146 33.55 -9.71 1.38
N HIS A 147 33.99 -8.56 1.86
CA HIS A 147 33.13 -7.39 2.06
C HIS A 147 33.94 -6.08 1.99
N ILE A 148 33.19 -5.01 1.74
CA ILE A 148 33.67 -3.62 1.77
C ILE A 148 32.86 -2.87 2.79
N ASP A 149 33.51 -2.33 3.82
CA ASP A 149 32.86 -1.51 4.84
C ASP A 149 32.87 -0.05 4.43
N LEU A 150 31.76 0.61 4.73
CA LEU A 150 31.59 2.03 4.44
C LEU A 150 30.73 2.71 5.50
N VAL A 151 30.86 4.02 5.57
CA VAL A 151 30.00 4.88 6.40
C VAL A 151 29.21 5.80 5.49
N GLU A 152 27.90 5.71 5.56
CA GLU A 152 26.97 6.59 4.85
C GLU A 152 26.54 7.76 5.72
N LEU A 153 26.23 8.89 5.08
CA LEU A 153 25.57 10.02 5.70
C LEU A 153 24.11 10.03 5.29
N VAL A 154 23.24 9.82 6.26
CA VAL A 154 21.78 9.84 6.03
C VAL A 154 21.13 10.98 6.80
N PRO A 155 20.08 11.61 6.25
CA PRO A 155 19.36 12.66 6.98
C PRO A 155 18.75 12.11 8.27
N ASN A 156 18.88 12.85 9.38
CA ASN A 156 18.34 12.44 10.67
C ASN A 156 16.87 12.82 10.89
N GLY A 157 16.22 13.45 9.89
CA GLY A 157 14.83 13.93 9.98
C GLY A 157 14.65 15.26 10.70
N THR A 158 15.68 15.78 11.37
CA THR A 158 15.65 17.06 12.09
C THR A 158 16.46 18.16 11.39
N GLY A 159 16.79 17.95 10.10
CA GLY A 159 17.58 18.89 9.30
C GLY A 159 19.08 18.68 9.36
N GLY A 160 19.56 17.72 10.15
CA GLY A 160 20.97 17.30 10.22
C GLY A 160 21.23 15.98 9.52
N TRP A 161 22.47 15.49 9.70
CA TRP A 161 22.93 14.22 9.14
C TRP A 161 23.42 13.31 10.27
N MET A 162 23.32 12.00 10.03
CA MET A 162 23.84 10.99 10.92
C MET A 162 24.67 9.97 10.13
N GLU A 163 25.70 9.44 10.76
CA GLU A 163 26.51 8.36 10.20
C GLU A 163 25.81 7.02 10.38
N ARG A 164 25.78 6.23 9.32
CA ARG A 164 25.28 4.86 9.31
C ARG A 164 26.34 3.95 8.74
N GLN A 165 26.71 2.91 9.47
CA GLN A 165 27.59 1.87 8.96
C GLN A 165 26.82 1.00 7.97
N ALA A 166 27.45 0.67 6.85
CA ALA A 166 26.95 -0.21 5.83
C ALA A 166 28.09 -1.07 5.27
N SER A 167 27.76 -2.15 4.61
CA SER A 167 28.74 -3.00 3.94
C SER A 167 28.20 -3.57 2.63
N ILE A 168 29.09 -3.80 1.69
CA ILE A 168 28.80 -4.49 0.43
C ILE A 168 29.50 -5.84 0.48
N ALA A 169 28.73 -6.93 0.41
CA ALA A 169 29.28 -8.28 0.39
C ALA A 169 29.74 -8.70 -1.02
N LEU A 170 30.63 -9.67 -1.06
CA LEU A 170 31.05 -10.35 -2.28
C LEU A 170 29.83 -10.98 -2.95
N GLY A 171 29.59 -10.61 -4.21
CA GLY A 171 28.47 -11.17 -4.98
C GLY A 171 28.69 -12.65 -5.25
N ASP A 172 27.62 -13.46 -5.12
CA ASP A 172 27.67 -14.86 -5.50
C ASP A 172 28.07 -14.99 -6.98
N THR A 173 29.23 -15.58 -7.20
CA THR A 173 29.63 -16.00 -8.55
C THR A 173 28.79 -17.20 -8.92
N LYS A 174 27.62 -16.99 -9.56
CA LYS A 174 26.90 -18.09 -10.18
C LYS A 174 27.86 -18.76 -11.21
N LYS A 175 28.32 -19.94 -10.88
CA LYS A 175 28.96 -20.87 -11.82
C LYS A 175 27.95 -21.34 -12.85
#